data_3dcee4b566b0ecf6850f71b7301e625f
#
_entry.id   3dcee4b566b0ecf6850f71b7301e625f
#
_cell.length_a   1.000
_cell.length_b   1.000
_cell.length_c   1.000
_cell.angle_alpha   90.00
_cell.angle_beta   90.00
_cell.angle_gamma   90.00
#
_symmetry.space_group_name_H-M   'P 1'
#
loop_
_entity.id
_entity.type
_entity.pdbx_description
1 polymer ?
#
loop_
_entity_poly.entity_id
_entity_poly.type
_entity_poly.pdbx_seq_one_letter_code
_entity_poly.pdbx_strand_id
1 'polypeptide(L)'
;MKTVIANHTRSIIAGCAVLAVAGLIGATLQSRGPDFAYLPEMAQQPVLMLDRAPLYVQKYEVSIAEWNACHDAGACHLELRAPANHSEAEMPATGLSYVDVSEYLHWINDSADANFRLPTLMEWEYMAASVLPEAPDPIFTDPELTWASAYLMEPQTKRTLRPRGSFETTAEGIVDLNGSVWEWTMDCYAGSANGQITADRCPAFFVGGEHVAAMYFLVRDPARGGCAVGTPPAHLGMRLVSDELQG
;
A
#
# COMPACT_ATOMS: atom_id res chain seq x y z
N MET A 1 19.59 53.51 52.90
CA MET A 1 18.68 53.63 51.78
C MET A 1 19.35 53.08 50.47
N LYS A 2 19.78 51.79 50.49
CA LYS A 2 20.49 51.16 49.35
C LYS A 2 20.14 49.69 49.09
N THR A 3 19.05 49.14 49.62
CA THR A 3 18.77 47.69 49.59
C THR A 3 17.44 47.33 48.92
N VAL A 4 16.70 48.24 48.30
CA VAL A 4 15.36 47.98 47.75
C VAL A 4 15.35 47.85 46.23
N ILE A 5 16.40 48.28 45.51
CA ILE A 5 16.42 48.32 44.02
C ILE A 5 16.87 46.98 43.40
N ALA A 6 17.54 46.09 44.16
CA ALA A 6 18.11 44.87 43.60
C ALA A 6 17.11 43.69 43.39
N ASN A 7 15.93 43.72 44.04
CA ASN A 7 14.98 42.62 43.96
C ASN A 7 13.94 42.72 42.83
N HIS A 8 13.68 43.92 42.31
CA HIS A 8 12.70 44.03 41.21
C HIS A 8 13.23 43.61 39.84
N THR A 9 14.54 43.78 39.61
CA THR A 9 15.15 43.45 38.30
C THR A 9 15.23 41.92 38.09
N ARG A 10 15.41 41.15 39.17
CA ARG A 10 15.48 39.67 39.04
C ARG A 10 14.12 39.01 38.76
N SER A 11 13.03 39.59 39.26
CA SER A 11 11.66 39.06 39.01
C SER A 11 11.17 39.33 37.60
N ILE A 12 11.59 40.42 36.97
CA ILE A 12 11.19 40.76 35.58
C ILE A 12 11.91 39.84 34.57
N ILE A 13 13.19 39.54 34.81
CA ILE A 13 13.97 38.65 33.90
C ILE A 13 13.45 37.20 33.98
N ALA A 14 13.05 36.73 35.16
CA ALA A 14 12.48 35.37 35.30
C ALA A 14 11.09 35.25 34.63
N GLY A 15 10.27 36.31 34.69
CA GLY A 15 8.96 36.33 34.02
C GLY A 15 9.04 36.29 32.48
N CYS A 16 9.99 37.05 31.92
CA CYS A 16 10.20 37.08 30.46
C CYS A 16 10.76 35.73 29.93
N ALA A 17 11.62 35.06 30.68
CA ALA A 17 12.18 33.78 30.27
C ALA A 17 11.10 32.66 30.26
N VAL A 18 10.17 32.66 31.21
CA VAL A 18 9.07 31.65 31.26
C VAL A 18 8.08 31.87 30.12
N LEU A 19 7.76 33.13 29.76
CA LEU A 19 6.87 33.42 28.65
C LEU A 19 7.52 33.10 27.29
N ALA A 20 8.84 33.27 27.12
CA ALA A 20 9.55 32.91 25.90
C ALA A 20 9.63 31.38 25.72
N VAL A 21 9.83 30.61 26.78
CA VAL A 21 9.84 29.13 26.72
C VAL A 21 8.42 28.60 26.46
N ALA A 22 7.37 29.15 27.07
CA ALA A 22 5.99 28.78 26.78
C ALA A 22 5.58 29.09 25.32
N GLY A 23 6.05 30.18 24.76
CA GLY A 23 5.84 30.54 23.34
C GLY A 23 6.57 29.60 22.37
N LEU A 24 7.77 29.14 22.68
CA LEU A 24 8.52 28.18 21.86
C LEU A 24 7.93 26.78 21.91
N ILE A 25 7.42 26.32 23.06
CA ILE A 25 6.74 25.02 23.18
C ILE A 25 5.37 25.07 22.48
N GLY A 26 4.65 26.18 22.52
CA GLY A 26 3.38 26.36 21.80
C GLY A 26 3.54 26.37 20.27
N ALA A 27 4.67 26.84 19.75
CA ALA A 27 4.94 26.87 18.30
C ALA A 27 5.29 25.48 17.73
N THR A 28 5.70 24.52 18.56
CA THR A 28 6.06 23.15 18.10
C THR A 28 4.88 22.17 18.14
N LEU A 29 3.73 22.56 18.69
CA LEU A 29 2.52 21.74 18.80
C LEU A 29 1.43 22.13 17.79
N GLN A 30 1.78 22.86 16.75
CA GLN A 30 0.86 23.11 15.64
C GLN A 30 0.74 21.80 14.86
N SER A 31 -0.26 20.97 15.18
CA SER A 31 -0.64 19.84 14.34
C SER A 31 -0.92 20.40 12.94
N ARG A 32 -0.12 19.97 11.96
CA ARG A 32 -0.48 20.18 10.56
C ARG A 32 -1.85 19.57 10.36
N GLY A 33 -2.80 20.32 9.83
CA GLY A 33 -4.06 19.76 9.38
C GLY A 33 -3.83 18.74 8.26
N PRO A 34 -4.87 18.01 7.87
CA PRO A 34 -4.79 17.03 6.78
C PRO A 34 -4.18 17.63 5.52
N ASP A 35 -3.26 16.91 4.90
CA ASP A 35 -2.65 17.31 3.63
C ASP A 35 -3.30 16.51 2.48
N PHE A 36 -4.33 17.08 1.90
CA PHE A 36 -5.07 16.46 0.79
C PHE A 36 -4.25 16.33 -0.51
N ALA A 37 -3.06 16.92 -0.57
CA ALA A 37 -2.15 16.74 -1.70
C ALA A 37 -1.61 15.31 -1.81
N TYR A 38 -1.69 14.52 -0.73
CA TYR A 38 -1.30 13.11 -0.73
C TYR A 38 -2.42 12.15 -1.15
N LEU A 39 -3.67 12.64 -1.30
CA LEU A 39 -4.77 11.78 -1.73
C LEU A 39 -4.47 11.19 -3.12
N PRO A 40 -4.58 9.87 -3.30
CA PRO A 40 -4.34 9.23 -4.59
C PRO A 40 -5.44 9.55 -5.59
N GLU A 41 -5.14 9.45 -6.89
CA GLU A 41 -6.16 9.51 -7.93
C GLU A 41 -7.07 8.29 -7.84
N MET A 42 -8.36 8.52 -7.60
CA MET A 42 -9.35 7.44 -7.51
C MET A 42 -9.96 7.13 -8.88
N ALA A 43 -10.45 5.90 -9.06
CA ALA A 43 -11.22 5.50 -10.23
C ALA A 43 -12.46 6.39 -10.39
N GLN A 44 -12.96 6.54 -11.62
CA GLN A 44 -14.04 7.46 -11.94
C GLN A 44 -15.36 7.09 -11.26
N GLN A 45 -15.58 5.80 -11.05
CA GLN A 45 -16.78 5.26 -10.41
C GLN A 45 -16.38 4.23 -9.36
N PRO A 46 -17.14 4.12 -8.25
CA PRO A 46 -16.93 3.04 -7.29
C PRO A 46 -17.32 1.70 -7.91
N VAL A 47 -16.64 0.64 -7.49
CA VAL A 47 -17.06 -0.73 -7.75
C VAL A 47 -18.24 -1.06 -6.85
N LEU A 48 -19.36 -1.49 -7.43
CA LEU A 48 -20.51 -1.95 -6.65
C LEU A 48 -20.32 -3.43 -6.33
N MET A 49 -20.00 -3.74 -5.09
CA MET A 49 -19.83 -5.09 -4.60
C MET A 49 -21.15 -5.88 -4.62
N LEU A 50 -21.12 -7.18 -4.39
CA LEU A 50 -22.30 -8.08 -4.45
C LEU A 50 -23.43 -7.66 -3.50
N ASP A 51 -23.13 -7.05 -2.38
CA ASP A 51 -24.08 -6.47 -1.42
C ASP A 51 -24.50 -5.05 -1.76
N ARG A 52 -24.04 -4.52 -2.90
CA ARG A 52 -24.23 -3.15 -3.39
C ARG A 52 -23.51 -2.07 -2.56
N ALA A 53 -22.62 -2.43 -1.66
CA ALA A 53 -21.75 -1.45 -1.01
C ALA A 53 -20.76 -0.88 -2.04
N PRO A 54 -20.56 0.44 -2.07
CA PRO A 54 -19.56 1.05 -2.94
C PRO A 54 -18.17 0.80 -2.39
N LEU A 55 -17.24 0.37 -3.27
CA LEU A 55 -15.82 0.29 -2.99
C LEU A 55 -15.12 1.35 -3.85
N TYR A 56 -14.51 2.34 -3.22
CA TYR A 56 -13.71 3.35 -3.90
C TYR A 56 -12.29 2.82 -4.06
N VAL A 57 -11.79 2.81 -5.29
CA VAL A 57 -10.53 2.15 -5.66
C VAL A 57 -9.57 3.19 -6.20
N GLN A 58 -8.31 3.17 -5.77
CA GLN A 58 -7.25 3.94 -6.39
C GLN A 58 -7.10 3.53 -7.86
N LYS A 59 -7.03 4.51 -8.75
CA LYS A 59 -7.04 4.29 -10.20
C LYS A 59 -5.86 3.45 -10.70
N TYR A 60 -4.69 3.73 -10.21
CA TYR A 60 -3.45 3.01 -10.50
C TYR A 60 -2.90 2.35 -9.23
N GLU A 61 -1.90 1.49 -9.36
CA GLU A 61 -1.07 1.10 -8.22
C GLU A 61 -0.38 2.32 -7.64
N VAL A 62 -0.01 2.30 -6.37
CA VAL A 62 0.83 3.32 -5.75
C VAL A 62 2.11 3.49 -6.57
N SER A 63 2.43 4.71 -6.97
CA SER A 63 3.65 5.03 -7.73
C SER A 63 4.87 5.18 -6.83
N ILE A 64 6.06 5.13 -7.43
CA ILE A 64 7.31 5.45 -6.72
C ILE A 64 7.27 6.87 -6.15
N ALA A 65 6.68 7.85 -6.84
CA ALA A 65 6.57 9.21 -6.34
C ALA A 65 5.68 9.32 -5.09
N GLU A 66 4.51 8.65 -5.11
CA GLU A 66 3.62 8.60 -3.94
C GLU A 66 4.30 7.88 -2.76
N TRP A 67 5.02 6.78 -3.03
CA TRP A 67 5.81 6.05 -2.04
C TRP A 67 6.92 6.93 -1.43
N ASN A 68 7.70 7.60 -2.27
CA ASN A 68 8.82 8.43 -1.82
C ASN A 68 8.36 9.65 -1.03
N ALA A 69 7.14 10.14 -1.22
CA ALA A 69 6.56 11.16 -0.34
C ALA A 69 6.44 10.67 1.12
N CYS A 70 6.09 9.38 1.33
CA CYS A 70 6.11 8.75 2.66
C CYS A 70 7.55 8.61 3.19
N HIS A 71 8.50 8.21 2.34
CA HIS A 71 9.91 8.12 2.72
C HIS A 71 10.48 9.49 3.13
N ASP A 72 10.22 10.53 2.35
CA ASP A 72 10.70 11.90 2.61
C ASP A 72 10.07 12.50 3.87
N ALA A 73 8.85 12.07 4.22
CA ALA A 73 8.22 12.39 5.49
C ALA A 73 8.84 11.63 6.68
N GLY A 74 9.74 10.68 6.43
CA GLY A 74 10.41 9.85 7.43
C GLY A 74 9.54 8.73 8.02
N ALA A 75 8.40 8.42 7.39
CA ALA A 75 7.46 7.41 7.85
C ALA A 75 7.70 6.04 7.19
N CYS A 76 8.13 6.00 5.92
CA CYS A 76 8.53 4.80 5.23
C CYS A 76 10.07 4.66 5.23
N HIS A 77 10.58 3.46 5.52
CA HIS A 77 12.02 3.23 5.63
C HIS A 77 12.71 3.00 4.28
N LEU A 78 11.98 2.56 3.28
CA LEU A 78 12.54 2.18 1.98
C LEU A 78 12.43 3.33 0.98
N GLU A 79 13.57 3.78 0.42
CA GLU A 79 13.62 4.68 -0.73
C GLU A 79 13.52 3.86 -2.03
N LEU A 80 12.64 4.24 -2.94
CA LEU A 80 12.51 3.60 -4.24
C LEU A 80 13.07 4.49 -5.36
N ARG A 81 13.54 3.86 -6.44
CA ARG A 81 14.10 4.57 -7.60
C ARG A 81 13.50 4.05 -8.89
N ALA A 82 13.07 4.97 -9.73
CA ALA A 82 12.60 4.64 -11.05
C ALA A 82 13.77 4.21 -11.96
N PRO A 83 13.51 3.32 -12.94
CA PRO A 83 14.47 3.04 -14.02
C PRO A 83 14.86 4.32 -14.76
N ALA A 84 16.10 4.37 -15.29
CA ALA A 84 16.73 5.58 -15.84
C ALA A 84 15.91 6.34 -16.91
N ASN A 85 14.99 5.68 -17.61
CA ASN A 85 14.19 6.26 -18.70
C ASN A 85 12.74 6.58 -18.32
N HIS A 86 12.40 6.49 -17.01
CA HIS A 86 11.04 6.72 -16.51
C HIS A 86 11.05 7.66 -15.31
N SER A 87 9.98 8.43 -15.15
CA SER A 87 9.77 9.23 -13.94
C SER A 87 9.22 8.36 -12.81
N GLU A 88 9.43 8.81 -11.57
CA GLU A 88 8.87 8.14 -10.38
C GLU A 88 7.34 8.13 -10.36
N ALA A 89 6.70 9.13 -10.97
CA ALA A 89 5.25 9.20 -11.08
C ALA A 89 4.67 8.20 -12.11
N GLU A 90 5.46 7.77 -13.09
CA GLU A 90 5.03 6.82 -14.11
C GLU A 90 5.20 5.36 -13.68
N MET A 91 6.11 5.09 -12.76
CA MET A 91 6.43 3.72 -12.37
C MET A 91 5.69 3.31 -11.10
N PRO A 92 5.10 2.10 -11.07
CA PRO A 92 4.52 1.57 -9.85
C PRO A 92 5.59 1.26 -8.80
N ALA A 93 5.27 1.53 -7.54
CA ALA A 93 6.10 1.16 -6.41
C ALA A 93 6.09 -0.36 -6.24
N THR A 94 7.24 -1.00 -6.38
CA THR A 94 7.38 -2.46 -6.27
C THR A 94 8.57 -2.86 -5.42
N GLY A 95 8.65 -4.16 -5.11
CA GLY A 95 9.65 -4.65 -4.17
C GLY A 95 9.28 -4.32 -2.73
N LEU A 96 8.00 -4.26 -2.43
CA LEU A 96 7.43 -3.92 -1.13
C LEU A 96 7.02 -5.20 -0.40
N SER A 97 7.48 -5.36 0.83
CA SER A 97 6.94 -6.36 1.75
C SER A 97 5.62 -5.87 2.37
N TYR A 98 4.88 -6.77 3.00
CA TYR A 98 3.65 -6.39 3.72
C TYR A 98 3.92 -5.40 4.87
N VAL A 99 5.09 -5.47 5.48
CA VAL A 99 5.52 -4.51 6.51
C VAL A 99 5.71 -3.13 5.92
N ASP A 100 6.38 -3.02 4.77
CA ASP A 100 6.56 -1.74 4.07
C ASP A 100 5.20 -1.13 3.70
N VAL A 101 4.28 -1.95 3.16
CA VAL A 101 2.91 -1.53 2.83
C VAL A 101 2.16 -1.01 4.05
N SER A 102 2.34 -1.65 5.21
CA SER A 102 1.71 -1.21 6.47
C SER A 102 2.22 0.15 6.93
N GLU A 103 3.52 0.46 6.74
CA GLU A 103 4.09 1.79 7.03
C GLU A 103 3.42 2.87 6.16
N TYR A 104 3.28 2.60 4.86
CA TYR A 104 2.64 3.52 3.93
C TYR A 104 1.16 3.77 4.27
N LEU A 105 0.40 2.70 4.58
CA LEU A 105 -1.01 2.81 4.97
C LEU A 105 -1.18 3.66 6.24
N HIS A 106 -0.33 3.48 7.22
CA HIS A 106 -0.33 4.31 8.43
C HIS A 106 -0.09 5.78 8.09
N TRP A 107 0.95 6.04 7.31
CA TRP A 107 1.33 7.40 6.93
C TRP A 107 0.25 8.12 6.12
N ILE A 108 -0.31 7.49 5.09
CA ILE A 108 -1.30 8.14 4.23
C ILE A 108 -2.59 8.48 4.99
N ASN A 109 -3.04 7.56 5.85
CA ASN A 109 -4.22 7.78 6.66
C ASN A 109 -4.02 8.88 7.71
N ASP A 110 -2.87 8.92 8.38
CA ASP A 110 -2.54 9.97 9.34
C ASP A 110 -2.34 11.33 8.66
N SER A 111 -1.70 11.36 7.48
CA SER A 111 -1.36 12.60 6.78
C SER A 111 -2.56 13.24 6.10
N ALA A 112 -3.46 12.45 5.53
CA ALA A 112 -4.62 12.95 4.78
C ALA A 112 -5.93 12.89 5.57
N ASP A 113 -5.92 12.41 6.83
CA ASP A 113 -7.13 12.14 7.63
C ASP A 113 -8.11 11.24 6.85
N ALA A 114 -7.60 10.15 6.30
CA ALA A 114 -8.30 9.24 5.41
C ALA A 114 -8.45 7.84 6.03
N ASN A 115 -9.24 6.98 5.37
CA ASN A 115 -9.50 5.60 5.77
C ASN A 115 -9.19 4.62 4.63
N PHE A 116 -7.97 4.69 4.10
CA PHE A 116 -7.51 3.74 3.10
C PHE A 116 -7.10 2.41 3.73
N ARG A 117 -7.33 1.35 2.99
CA ARG A 117 -6.90 -0.01 3.31
C ARG A 117 -6.47 -0.75 2.04
N LEU A 118 -5.89 -1.93 2.20
CA LEU A 118 -5.76 -2.88 1.10
C LEU A 118 -7.12 -3.50 0.78
N PRO A 119 -7.36 -3.94 -0.46
CA PRO A 119 -8.53 -4.75 -0.77
C PRO A 119 -8.45 -6.11 -0.06
N THR A 120 -9.60 -6.73 0.23
CA THR A 120 -9.65 -8.16 0.44
C THR A 120 -9.34 -8.90 -0.86
N LEU A 121 -8.98 -10.17 -0.79
CA LEU A 121 -8.77 -10.98 -2.00
C LEU A 121 -10.04 -11.05 -2.85
N MET A 122 -11.20 -11.22 -2.21
CA MET A 122 -12.48 -11.26 -2.91
C MET A 122 -12.81 -9.93 -3.61
N GLU A 123 -12.53 -8.80 -2.98
CA GLU A 123 -12.69 -7.48 -3.61
C GLU A 123 -11.75 -7.33 -4.80
N TRP A 124 -10.49 -7.74 -4.64
CA TRP A 124 -9.49 -7.67 -5.71
C TRP A 124 -9.90 -8.52 -6.91
N GLU A 125 -10.27 -9.79 -6.69
CA GLU A 125 -10.74 -10.69 -7.75
C GLU A 125 -12.02 -10.16 -8.43
N TYR A 126 -12.95 -9.59 -7.66
CA TYR A 126 -14.19 -9.04 -8.21
C TYR A 126 -13.93 -7.84 -9.12
N MET A 127 -13.10 -6.88 -8.71
CA MET A 127 -12.78 -5.70 -9.54
C MET A 127 -11.90 -6.05 -10.75
N ALA A 128 -11.09 -7.10 -10.68
CA ALA A 128 -10.21 -7.53 -11.76
C ALA A 128 -10.89 -8.46 -12.78
N ALA A 129 -12.04 -9.05 -12.44
CA ALA A 129 -12.68 -10.11 -13.23
C ALA A 129 -12.92 -9.77 -14.70
N SER A 130 -13.16 -8.49 -15.03
CA SER A 130 -13.44 -8.07 -16.40
C SER A 130 -12.20 -7.94 -17.29
N VAL A 131 -11.00 -7.86 -16.69
CA VAL A 131 -9.74 -7.62 -17.42
C VAL A 131 -8.75 -8.78 -17.27
N LEU A 132 -8.96 -9.69 -16.33
CA LEU A 132 -8.14 -10.88 -16.22
C LEU A 132 -8.48 -11.87 -17.36
N PRO A 133 -7.46 -12.53 -17.93
CA PRO A 133 -7.70 -13.58 -18.91
C PRO A 133 -8.45 -14.74 -18.25
N GLU A 134 -9.30 -15.42 -19.03
CA GLU A 134 -9.92 -16.66 -18.58
C GLU A 134 -8.82 -17.67 -18.23
N ALA A 135 -8.94 -18.29 -17.04
CA ALA A 135 -7.96 -19.28 -16.62
C ALA A 135 -7.96 -20.46 -17.62
N PRO A 136 -6.80 -20.84 -18.18
CA PRO A 136 -6.73 -21.95 -19.10
C PRO A 136 -7.11 -23.27 -18.40
N ASP A 137 -7.67 -24.20 -19.16
CA ASP A 137 -7.97 -25.54 -18.66
C ASP A 137 -6.71 -26.17 -18.06
N PRO A 138 -6.77 -26.76 -16.86
CA PRO A 138 -5.60 -27.33 -16.22
C PRO A 138 -5.07 -28.53 -17.03
N ILE A 139 -3.75 -28.63 -17.21
CA ILE A 139 -3.09 -29.77 -17.87
C ILE A 139 -3.35 -31.06 -17.10
N PHE A 140 -3.40 -30.98 -15.78
CA PHE A 140 -3.69 -32.09 -14.89
C PHE A 140 -5.07 -31.94 -14.26
N THR A 141 -5.88 -32.95 -14.35
CA THR A 141 -7.23 -33.00 -13.76
C THR A 141 -7.22 -33.38 -12.27
N ASP A 142 -6.08 -33.85 -11.75
CA ASP A 142 -5.90 -34.15 -10.34
C ASP A 142 -5.82 -32.85 -9.52
N PRO A 143 -6.71 -32.66 -8.51
CA PRO A 143 -6.69 -31.48 -7.68
C PRO A 143 -5.33 -31.19 -6.99
N GLU A 144 -4.60 -32.27 -6.63
CA GLU A 144 -3.26 -32.11 -6.01
C GLU A 144 -2.19 -31.64 -6.98
N LEU A 145 -2.42 -31.72 -8.29
CA LEU A 145 -1.51 -31.27 -9.36
C LEU A 145 -1.93 -29.98 -10.02
N THR A 146 -2.98 -29.30 -9.54
CA THR A 146 -3.46 -28.03 -10.09
C THR A 146 -2.37 -26.95 -10.08
N TRP A 147 -1.58 -26.91 -9.02
CA TRP A 147 -0.42 -26.00 -8.93
C TRP A 147 0.63 -26.27 -10.01
N ALA A 148 0.85 -27.52 -10.38
CA ALA A 148 1.81 -27.89 -11.41
C ALA A 148 1.29 -27.49 -12.81
N SER A 149 -0.02 -27.56 -13.04
CA SER A 149 -0.64 -27.05 -14.27
C SER A 149 -0.41 -25.55 -14.41
N ALA A 150 -0.70 -24.78 -13.37
CA ALA A 150 -0.48 -23.33 -13.35
C ALA A 150 0.99 -22.98 -13.64
N TYR A 151 1.92 -23.65 -12.96
CA TYR A 151 3.36 -23.45 -13.15
C TYR A 151 3.84 -23.74 -14.58
N LEU A 152 3.32 -24.82 -15.20
CA LEU A 152 3.72 -25.20 -16.56
C LEU A 152 3.10 -24.32 -17.64
N MET A 153 1.93 -23.73 -17.37
CA MET A 153 1.20 -22.89 -18.32
C MET A 153 1.55 -21.41 -18.21
N GLU A 154 2.22 -21.00 -17.14
CA GLU A 154 2.56 -19.60 -16.94
C GLU A 154 3.50 -19.08 -18.05
N PRO A 155 3.08 -18.07 -18.82
CA PRO A 155 3.95 -17.50 -19.83
C PRO A 155 5.12 -16.78 -19.13
N GLN A 156 6.34 -17.20 -19.39
CA GLN A 156 7.56 -16.56 -18.84
C GLN A 156 7.78 -15.11 -19.28
N THR A 157 6.88 -14.55 -20.09
CA THR A 157 7.10 -13.33 -20.86
C THR A 157 6.70 -12.05 -20.13
N LYS A 158 6.00 -12.08 -19.02
CA LYS A 158 5.46 -10.86 -18.39
C LYS A 158 6.19 -10.43 -17.11
N ARG A 159 7.47 -10.72 -16.99
CA ARG A 159 8.29 -10.33 -15.82
C ARG A 159 8.91 -8.94 -15.92
N THR A 160 8.63 -8.19 -16.98
CA THR A 160 9.15 -6.82 -17.12
C THR A 160 8.17 -5.83 -16.53
N LEU A 161 8.62 -5.08 -15.52
CA LEU A 161 7.84 -3.99 -14.96
C LEU A 161 7.56 -2.93 -16.03
N ARG A 162 6.31 -2.51 -16.17
CA ARG A 162 5.88 -1.49 -17.10
C ARG A 162 5.36 -0.26 -16.38
N PRO A 163 5.39 0.92 -17.04
CA PRO A 163 4.76 2.12 -16.53
C PRO A 163 3.25 1.92 -16.29
N ARG A 164 2.70 2.66 -15.35
CA ARG A 164 1.25 2.74 -15.10
C ARG A 164 0.52 3.14 -16.38
N GLY A 165 -0.66 2.58 -16.61
CA GLY A 165 -1.45 2.81 -17.84
C GLY A 165 -0.99 1.99 -19.03
N SER A 166 -0.18 0.94 -18.83
CA SER A 166 0.31 0.08 -19.90
C SER A 166 -0.62 -1.08 -20.26
N PHE A 167 -1.64 -1.34 -19.42
CA PHE A 167 -2.54 -2.47 -19.56
C PHE A 167 -4.00 -2.02 -19.63
N GLU A 168 -4.95 -2.92 -19.43
CA GLU A 168 -6.36 -2.65 -19.61
C GLU A 168 -6.96 -1.76 -18.49
N THR A 169 -8.10 -1.17 -18.82
CA THR A 169 -8.88 -0.33 -17.91
C THR A 169 -10.28 -0.91 -17.77
N THR A 170 -10.76 -1.07 -16.54
CA THR A 170 -12.14 -1.54 -16.28
C THR A 170 -13.17 -0.46 -16.59
N ALA A 171 -14.43 -0.83 -16.60
CA ALA A 171 -15.55 0.11 -16.82
C ALA A 171 -15.63 1.22 -15.76
N GLU A 172 -15.18 0.94 -14.52
CA GLU A 172 -15.12 1.90 -13.42
C GLU A 172 -13.93 2.85 -13.52
N GLY A 173 -12.96 2.56 -14.42
CA GLY A 173 -11.79 3.38 -14.64
C GLY A 173 -10.58 2.94 -13.81
N ILE A 174 -10.55 1.70 -13.33
CA ILE A 174 -9.39 1.10 -12.66
C ILE A 174 -8.44 0.59 -13.74
N VAL A 175 -7.18 0.89 -13.63
CA VAL A 175 -6.15 0.64 -14.65
C VAL A 175 -5.13 -0.38 -14.14
N ASP A 176 -4.63 -1.23 -15.06
CA ASP A 176 -3.52 -2.16 -14.85
C ASP A 176 -3.76 -3.33 -13.88
N LEU A 177 -5.01 -3.69 -13.56
CA LEU A 177 -5.29 -4.88 -12.72
C LEU A 177 -4.78 -6.19 -13.33
N ASN A 178 -4.65 -6.26 -14.67
CA ASN A 178 -4.02 -7.37 -15.39
C ASN A 178 -2.54 -7.08 -15.73
N GLY A 179 -1.91 -6.21 -14.94
CA GLY A 179 -0.57 -5.68 -15.17
C GLY A 179 0.56 -6.58 -14.69
N SER A 180 1.75 -5.98 -14.61
CA SER A 180 2.97 -6.67 -14.18
C SER A 180 3.18 -6.69 -12.66
N VAL A 181 2.31 -6.04 -11.90
CA VAL A 181 2.39 -5.92 -10.43
C VAL A 181 1.36 -6.84 -9.79
N TRP A 182 1.79 -7.66 -8.83
CA TRP A 182 0.89 -8.36 -7.92
C TRP A 182 0.64 -7.47 -6.71
N GLU A 183 -0.62 -7.27 -6.40
CA GLU A 183 -1.05 -6.32 -5.39
C GLU A 183 -1.34 -7.04 -4.07
N TRP A 184 -0.75 -6.58 -2.98
CA TRP A 184 -1.03 -7.08 -1.65
C TRP A 184 -2.50 -6.91 -1.30
N THR A 185 -3.08 -7.94 -0.68
CA THR A 185 -4.42 -7.90 -0.08
C THR A 185 -4.32 -7.97 1.45
N MET A 186 -5.41 -7.60 2.14
CA MET A 186 -5.43 -7.69 3.61
C MET A 186 -5.68 -9.11 4.13
N ASP A 187 -5.95 -10.08 3.27
CA ASP A 187 -6.32 -11.42 3.67
C ASP A 187 -5.12 -12.29 4.02
N CYS A 188 -5.20 -12.88 5.20
CA CYS A 188 -4.17 -13.74 5.74
C CYS A 188 -4.25 -15.15 5.14
N TYR A 189 -3.11 -15.65 4.65
CA TYR A 189 -2.94 -17.07 4.35
C TYR A 189 -2.42 -17.83 5.56
N ALA A 190 -3.29 -18.66 6.14
CA ALA A 190 -2.99 -19.40 7.35
C ALA A 190 -2.26 -20.74 7.09
N GLY A 191 -2.24 -21.21 5.84
CA GLY A 191 -1.82 -22.57 5.52
C GLY A 191 -2.75 -23.62 6.15
N SER A 192 -2.27 -24.84 6.26
CA SER A 192 -2.97 -25.92 6.95
C SER A 192 -2.73 -25.94 8.47
N ALA A 193 -2.26 -24.84 9.06
CA ALA A 193 -1.98 -24.79 10.49
C ALA A 193 -3.28 -24.78 11.30
N ASN A 194 -3.47 -25.79 12.15
CA ASN A 194 -4.62 -25.97 13.04
C ASN A 194 -4.67 -24.96 14.23
N GLY A 195 -4.06 -23.79 14.09
CA GLY A 195 -4.01 -22.75 15.12
C GLY A 195 -4.93 -21.57 14.81
N GLN A 196 -5.49 -20.94 15.84
CA GLN A 196 -6.13 -19.62 15.66
C GLN A 196 -5.07 -18.61 15.24
N ILE A 197 -5.21 -18.08 14.02
CA ILE A 197 -4.35 -17.03 13.50
C ILE A 197 -5.03 -15.71 13.78
N THR A 198 -4.34 -14.85 14.50
CA THR A 198 -4.73 -13.47 14.71
C THR A 198 -4.00 -12.59 13.68
N ALA A 199 -4.57 -11.44 13.32
CA ALA A 199 -4.00 -10.55 12.29
C ALA A 199 -2.54 -10.15 12.58
N ASP A 200 -2.19 -10.03 13.88
CA ASP A 200 -0.83 -9.75 14.36
C ASP A 200 0.15 -10.94 14.23
N ARG A 201 -0.32 -12.12 13.85
CA ARG A 201 0.47 -13.34 13.70
C ARG A 201 0.35 -13.98 12.33
N CYS A 202 -0.11 -13.23 11.34
CA CYS A 202 -0.22 -13.74 9.98
C CYS A 202 1.17 -13.94 9.36
N PRO A 203 1.54 -15.17 8.98
CA PRO A 203 2.85 -15.45 8.40
C PRO A 203 2.94 -15.07 6.92
N ALA A 204 1.81 -15.05 6.21
CA ALA A 204 1.73 -14.77 4.79
C ALA A 204 0.38 -14.16 4.43
N PHE A 205 0.35 -13.33 3.40
CA PHE A 205 -0.84 -12.67 2.89
C PHE A 205 -1.05 -13.01 1.43
N PHE A 206 -2.30 -13.03 1.01
CA PHE A 206 -2.61 -13.19 -0.41
C PHE A 206 -2.22 -11.95 -1.21
N VAL A 207 -1.82 -12.18 -2.45
CA VAL A 207 -1.58 -11.18 -3.47
C VAL A 207 -2.39 -11.53 -4.71
N GLY A 208 -3.03 -10.52 -5.31
CA GLY A 208 -3.78 -10.63 -6.55
C GLY A 208 -2.94 -10.16 -7.74
N GLY A 209 -3.07 -10.86 -8.86
CA GLY A 209 -2.40 -10.61 -10.12
C GLY A 209 -2.95 -11.52 -11.21
N GLU A 210 -2.15 -11.90 -12.21
CA GLU A 210 -2.58 -12.88 -13.23
C GLU A 210 -3.07 -14.20 -12.62
N HIS A 211 -2.62 -14.51 -11.43
CA HIS A 211 -3.10 -15.59 -10.56
C HIS A 211 -2.99 -15.15 -9.10
N VAL A 212 -3.64 -15.89 -8.22
CA VAL A 212 -3.52 -15.66 -6.77
C VAL A 212 -2.29 -16.40 -6.23
N ALA A 213 -1.48 -15.68 -5.44
CA ALA A 213 -0.39 -16.28 -4.69
C ALA A 213 -0.46 -15.84 -3.22
N ALA A 214 0.24 -16.54 -2.33
CA ALA A 214 0.42 -16.12 -0.95
C ALA A 214 1.92 -15.94 -0.67
N MET A 215 2.26 -14.79 -0.12
CA MET A 215 3.64 -14.37 0.10
C MET A 215 3.91 -14.14 1.59
N TYR A 216 5.07 -14.56 2.07
CA TYR A 216 5.50 -14.23 3.43
C TYR A 216 5.59 -12.71 3.61
N PHE A 217 5.15 -12.23 4.75
CA PHE A 217 4.99 -10.80 5.05
C PHE A 217 6.28 -9.95 4.99
N LEU A 218 7.46 -10.58 5.03
CA LEU A 218 8.76 -9.89 4.92
C LEU A 218 9.37 -9.92 3.51
N VAL A 219 8.74 -10.58 2.54
CA VAL A 219 9.32 -10.74 1.21
C VAL A 219 9.13 -9.48 0.39
N ARG A 220 10.23 -8.96 -0.16
CA ARG A 220 10.27 -7.87 -1.12
C ARG A 220 10.52 -8.34 -2.55
N ASP A 221 11.31 -9.40 -2.70
CA ASP A 221 11.69 -9.97 -4.00
C ASP A 221 11.19 -11.43 -4.08
N PRO A 222 10.06 -11.67 -4.77
CA PRO A 222 9.50 -13.02 -4.91
C PRO A 222 10.43 -14.00 -5.60
N ALA A 223 11.31 -13.53 -6.48
CA ALA A 223 12.27 -14.37 -7.20
C ALA A 223 13.30 -15.03 -6.28
N ARG A 224 13.51 -14.47 -5.08
CA ARG A 224 14.41 -15.02 -4.05
C ARG A 224 13.73 -16.02 -3.11
N GLY A 225 12.48 -16.35 -3.37
CA GLY A 225 11.69 -17.26 -2.55
C GLY A 225 10.75 -16.52 -1.58
N GLY A 226 10.12 -17.28 -0.68
CA GLY A 226 9.15 -16.74 0.28
C GLY A 226 7.70 -16.84 -0.19
N CYS A 227 7.44 -17.48 -1.32
CA CYS A 227 6.09 -17.86 -1.72
C CYS A 227 5.58 -18.95 -0.79
N ALA A 228 4.42 -18.73 -0.16
CA ALA A 228 3.77 -19.71 0.69
C ALA A 228 2.87 -20.65 -0.13
N VAL A 229 2.26 -20.13 -1.20
CA VAL A 229 1.42 -20.88 -2.14
C VAL A 229 1.37 -20.16 -3.50
N GLY A 230 1.24 -20.93 -4.57
CA GLY A 230 1.19 -20.46 -5.95
C GLY A 230 2.56 -20.26 -6.59
N THR A 231 2.56 -19.81 -7.84
CA THR A 231 3.78 -19.43 -8.55
C THR A 231 4.26 -18.08 -8.04
N PRO A 232 5.58 -17.86 -7.81
CA PRO A 232 6.09 -16.58 -7.35
C PRO A 232 5.75 -15.45 -8.33
N PRO A 233 5.11 -14.35 -7.87
CA PRO A 233 4.87 -13.17 -8.69
C PRO A 233 6.18 -12.51 -9.13
N ALA A 234 6.13 -11.69 -10.18
CA ALA A 234 7.31 -10.97 -10.66
C ALA A 234 7.60 -9.73 -9.80
N HIS A 235 6.58 -8.97 -9.47
CA HIS A 235 6.69 -7.72 -8.72
C HIS A 235 5.59 -7.63 -7.68
N LEU A 236 5.93 -7.22 -6.47
CA LEU A 236 4.99 -7.00 -5.37
C LEU A 236 4.79 -5.51 -5.15
N GLY A 237 3.56 -5.06 -5.24
CA GLY A 237 3.15 -3.68 -5.01
C GLY A 237 1.82 -3.61 -4.28
N MET A 238 1.12 -2.48 -4.40
CA MET A 238 -0.17 -2.29 -3.73
C MET A 238 -1.05 -1.29 -4.46
N ARG A 239 -2.34 -1.41 -4.21
CA ARG A 239 -3.39 -0.46 -4.56
C ARG A 239 -4.24 -0.19 -3.33
N LEU A 240 -4.69 1.05 -3.17
CA LEU A 240 -5.52 1.45 -2.05
C LEU A 240 -7.00 1.35 -2.42
N VAL A 241 -7.80 0.98 -1.42
CA VAL A 241 -9.26 1.07 -1.49
C VAL A 241 -9.79 1.78 -0.26
N SER A 242 -11.03 2.28 -0.35
CA SER A 242 -11.76 2.86 0.77
C SER A 242 -13.24 2.52 0.67
N ASP A 243 -13.89 2.33 1.82
CA ASP A 243 -15.34 2.12 1.90
C ASP A 243 -16.10 3.45 1.82
N GLU A 244 -15.41 4.58 1.89
CA GLU A 244 -15.97 5.93 1.87
C GLU A 244 -15.25 6.79 0.83
N LEU A 245 -15.97 7.76 0.24
CA LEU A 245 -15.36 8.75 -0.63
C LEU A 245 -14.42 9.63 0.20
N GLN A 246 -13.16 9.68 -0.20
CA GLN A 246 -12.14 10.49 0.45
C GLN A 246 -12.04 11.86 -0.24
N GLY A 247 -12.04 12.95 0.53
CA GLY A 247 -11.90 14.32 0.02
C GLY A 247 -13.01 15.26 0.44
#